data_1b991a5d6569cd321389f7933d9d2d5f
#
_entry.id   1b991a5d6569cd321389f7933d9d2d5f
#
_cell.length_a   1.000
_cell.length_b   1.000
_cell.length_c   1.000
_cell.angle_alpha   90.00
_cell.angle_beta   90.00
_cell.angle_gamma   90.00
#
_symmetry.space_group_name_H-M   'P 1'
#
loop_
_entity.id
_entity.type
_entity.pdbx_description
1 polymer ?
#
loop_
_entity_poly.entity_id
_entity_poly.type
_entity_poly.pdbx_seq_one_letter_code
_entity_poly.pdbx_strand_id
1 'polypeptide(L)'
;MLDSLKIARADLVTHDIGNMVGFAFAALHPDRVGKFVLIDAPVPGVGPWEEILKNPLLWHFRFGGPDMERLVAGRERIYLDRFWNEFSAVPAHFDEASREHYAKLYALPGAMHSGFAQFAAFDQDAIDNRALLGQKGKLKMPVLAIGGEKSFGTQMATVMSAGADNVTGAIIPGSGHWIMEENPQATVAAVRAFLVPARTKKTKS
;
A
#
# COMPACT_ATOMS: atom_id res chain seq x y z
N MET A 1 2.49 0.38 -20.26
CA MET A 1 1.32 1.28 -20.10
C MET A 1 1.70 2.75 -20.24
N LEU A 2 2.57 3.36 -19.42
CA LEU A 2 2.92 4.79 -19.56
C LEU A 2 3.46 5.13 -20.96
N ASP A 3 4.32 4.30 -21.52
CA ASP A 3 4.89 4.52 -22.85
C ASP A 3 3.83 4.44 -23.95
N SER A 4 2.90 3.48 -23.86
CA SER A 4 1.77 3.35 -24.80
C SER A 4 0.86 4.58 -24.77
N LEU A 5 0.76 5.24 -23.60
CA LEU A 5 -0.01 6.46 -23.42
C LEU A 5 0.82 7.74 -23.67
N LYS A 6 2.10 7.60 -24.04
CA LYS A 6 3.06 8.71 -24.23
C LYS A 6 3.20 9.61 -22.99
N ILE A 7 3.06 9.02 -21.81
CA ILE A 7 3.24 9.71 -20.53
C ILE A 7 4.70 9.54 -20.10
N ALA A 8 5.47 10.62 -20.15
CA ALA A 8 6.88 10.59 -19.77
C ALA A 8 7.08 10.46 -18.25
N ARG A 9 6.23 11.11 -17.45
CA ARG A 9 6.33 11.15 -15.99
C ARG A 9 4.94 11.20 -15.36
N ALA A 10 4.76 10.49 -14.23
CA ALA A 10 3.50 10.45 -13.50
C ALA A 10 3.73 10.60 -12.00
N ASP A 11 2.73 11.11 -11.28
CA ASP A 11 2.66 10.97 -9.84
C ASP A 11 2.02 9.62 -9.51
N LEU A 12 2.52 8.94 -8.48
CA LEU A 12 2.02 7.64 -8.04
C LEU A 12 1.18 7.81 -6.77
N VAL A 13 0.04 7.14 -6.72
CA VAL A 13 -0.75 6.95 -5.50
C VAL A 13 -1.02 5.47 -5.37
N THR A 14 -0.57 4.88 -4.29
CA THR A 14 -0.58 3.43 -4.10
C THR A 14 -1.09 3.07 -2.71
N HIS A 15 -1.65 1.89 -2.59
CA HIS A 15 -2.12 1.32 -1.33
C HIS A 15 -1.79 -0.16 -1.28
N ASP A 16 -1.44 -0.68 -0.12
CA ASP A 16 -1.16 -2.09 0.17
C ASP A 16 -0.12 -2.67 -0.82
N ILE A 17 -0.42 -3.76 -1.51
CA ILE A 17 0.44 -4.39 -2.54
C ILE A 17 0.89 -3.35 -3.60
N GLY A 18 0.06 -2.36 -3.89
CA GLY A 18 0.42 -1.26 -4.76
C GLY A 18 1.67 -0.50 -4.30
N ASN A 19 1.94 -0.44 -2.99
CA ASN A 19 3.16 0.19 -2.44
C ASN A 19 4.42 -0.56 -2.88
N MET A 20 4.39 -1.90 -2.91
CA MET A 20 5.50 -2.75 -3.36
C MET A 20 5.83 -2.49 -4.83
N VAL A 21 4.78 -2.49 -5.67
CA VAL A 21 4.90 -2.20 -7.11
C VAL A 21 5.39 -0.76 -7.33
N GLY A 22 4.79 0.22 -6.62
CA GLY A 22 5.14 1.63 -6.74
C GLY A 22 6.56 1.93 -6.29
N PHE A 23 7.03 1.32 -5.19
CA PHE A 23 8.38 1.48 -4.69
C PHE A 23 9.42 0.92 -5.66
N ALA A 24 9.23 -0.31 -6.14
CA ALA A 24 10.10 -0.92 -7.12
C ALA A 24 10.16 -0.09 -8.41
N PHE A 25 9.00 0.38 -8.91
CA PHE A 25 8.97 1.25 -10.09
C PHE A 25 9.72 2.57 -9.84
N ALA A 26 9.51 3.22 -8.70
CA ALA A 26 10.17 4.49 -8.37
C ALA A 26 11.70 4.32 -8.20
N ALA A 27 12.16 3.20 -7.63
CA ALA A 27 13.58 2.90 -7.45
C ALA A 27 14.28 2.53 -8.79
N LEU A 28 13.58 1.81 -9.66
CA LEU A 28 14.11 1.41 -10.96
C LEU A 28 14.05 2.54 -11.99
N HIS A 29 13.03 3.37 -11.95
CA HIS A 29 12.74 4.42 -12.93
C HIS A 29 12.47 5.79 -12.26
N PRO A 30 13.44 6.35 -11.49
CA PRO A 30 13.21 7.56 -10.69
C PRO A 30 12.81 8.78 -11.54
N ASP A 31 13.29 8.89 -12.76
CA ASP A 31 12.96 9.99 -13.66
C ASP A 31 11.49 9.94 -14.16
N ARG A 32 10.83 8.79 -14.03
CA ARG A 32 9.45 8.56 -14.44
C ARG A 32 8.42 8.93 -13.36
N VAL A 33 8.88 9.22 -12.12
CA VAL A 33 8.02 9.48 -10.97
C VAL A 33 8.18 10.92 -10.51
N GLY A 34 7.08 11.67 -10.49
CA GLY A 34 7.02 13.04 -10.00
C GLY A 34 6.99 13.11 -8.49
N LYS A 35 5.90 12.63 -7.92
CA LYS A 35 5.64 12.49 -6.49
C LYS A 35 5.15 11.09 -6.21
N PHE A 36 5.33 10.61 -4.99
CA PHE A 36 4.91 9.27 -4.62
C PHE A 36 4.12 9.29 -3.31
N VAL A 37 2.89 8.80 -3.34
CA VAL A 37 2.02 8.60 -2.18
C VAL A 37 1.92 7.13 -1.90
N LEU A 38 2.36 6.71 -0.70
CA LEU A 38 2.21 5.34 -0.20
C LEU A 38 1.20 5.32 0.95
N ILE A 39 0.25 4.41 0.88
CA ILE A 39 -0.86 4.33 1.83
C ILE A 39 -0.80 3.00 2.59
N ASP A 40 -0.69 3.08 3.88
CA ASP A 40 -0.94 2.13 4.96
C ASP A 40 -0.44 0.68 4.76
N ALA A 41 0.68 0.50 4.07
CA ALA A 41 1.40 -0.77 4.04
C ALA A 41 2.90 -0.52 3.90
N PRO A 42 3.75 -1.16 4.74
CA PRO A 42 5.19 -1.04 4.66
C PRO A 42 5.72 -1.77 3.43
N VAL A 43 6.86 -1.33 2.92
CA VAL A 43 7.52 -1.97 1.78
C VAL A 43 8.49 -3.05 2.28
N PRO A 44 8.45 -4.28 1.74
CA PRO A 44 9.37 -5.35 2.12
C PRO A 44 10.85 -4.91 2.05
N GLY A 45 11.58 -5.17 3.13
CA GLY A 45 12.99 -4.84 3.23
C GLY A 45 13.33 -3.36 3.48
N VAL A 46 12.33 -2.47 3.58
CA VAL A 46 12.51 -1.05 3.90
C VAL A 46 12.21 -0.80 5.38
N GLY A 47 13.12 -0.11 6.07
CA GLY A 47 13.00 0.13 7.51
C GLY A 47 13.07 -1.14 8.35
N PRO A 48 12.33 -1.21 9.48
CA PRO A 48 12.40 -2.33 10.42
C PRO A 48 11.54 -3.52 9.98
N TRP A 49 11.75 -4.00 8.76
CA TRP A 49 10.92 -5.04 8.13
C TRP A 49 10.81 -6.31 8.98
N GLU A 50 11.91 -6.78 9.54
CA GLU A 50 11.94 -7.99 10.38
C GLU A 50 11.12 -7.84 11.67
N GLU A 51 11.08 -6.63 12.24
CA GLU A 51 10.23 -6.34 13.40
C GLU A 51 8.75 -6.30 13.01
N ILE A 52 8.45 -5.74 11.85
CA ILE A 52 7.07 -5.71 11.32
C ILE A 52 6.55 -7.13 11.12
N LEU A 53 7.36 -8.04 10.59
CA LEU A 53 6.99 -9.45 10.36
C LEU A 53 6.69 -10.23 11.66
N LYS A 54 7.08 -9.73 12.82
CA LYS A 54 6.74 -10.35 14.13
C LYS A 54 5.29 -10.09 14.54
N ASN A 55 4.60 -9.15 13.89
CA ASN A 55 3.19 -8.89 14.19
C ASN A 55 2.32 -10.11 13.80
N PRO A 56 1.63 -10.75 14.76
CA PRO A 56 0.84 -11.95 14.49
C PRO A 56 -0.34 -11.68 13.54
N LEU A 57 -0.79 -10.45 13.39
CA LEU A 57 -1.83 -10.08 12.43
C LEU A 57 -1.37 -10.27 10.97
N LEU A 58 -0.06 -10.31 10.71
CA LEU A 58 0.51 -10.46 9.38
C LEU A 58 0.78 -11.92 8.99
N TRP A 59 0.17 -12.90 9.67
CA TRP A 59 0.35 -14.31 9.35
C TRP A 59 0.01 -14.67 7.88
N HIS A 60 -0.86 -13.88 7.24
CA HIS A 60 -1.26 -14.07 5.85
C HIS A 60 -0.10 -13.84 4.86
N PHE A 61 0.96 -13.16 5.23
CA PHE A 61 2.17 -13.04 4.39
C PHE A 61 2.86 -14.39 4.17
N ARG A 62 2.61 -15.36 5.02
CA ARG A 62 3.15 -16.73 4.93
C ARG A 62 2.06 -17.80 4.71
N PHE A 63 0.83 -17.34 4.47
CA PHE A 63 -0.31 -18.22 4.22
C PHE A 63 -0.53 -18.34 2.72
N GLY A 64 0.00 -19.41 2.12
CA GLY A 64 -0.10 -19.65 0.69
C GLY A 64 0.36 -21.06 0.30
N GLY A 65 0.32 -21.33 -0.98
CA GLY A 65 0.67 -22.64 -1.56
C GLY A 65 -0.55 -23.55 -1.75
N PRO A 66 -0.34 -24.73 -2.40
CA PRO A 66 -1.45 -25.57 -2.89
C PRO A 66 -2.44 -26.01 -1.81
N ASP A 67 -1.95 -26.31 -0.60
CA ASP A 67 -2.82 -26.78 0.48
C ASP A 67 -3.65 -25.63 1.06
N MET A 68 -3.08 -24.42 1.13
CA MET A 68 -3.83 -23.24 1.59
C MET A 68 -4.90 -22.85 0.57
N GLU A 69 -4.59 -22.95 -0.73
CA GLU A 69 -5.58 -22.75 -1.79
C GLU A 69 -6.74 -23.74 -1.64
N ARG A 70 -6.45 -25.03 -1.39
CA ARG A 70 -7.48 -26.05 -1.11
C ARG A 70 -8.30 -25.76 0.13
N LEU A 71 -7.68 -25.26 1.20
CA LEU A 71 -8.38 -24.91 2.44
C LEU A 71 -9.36 -23.74 2.22
N VAL A 72 -9.01 -22.77 1.38
CA VAL A 72 -9.82 -21.59 1.12
C VAL A 72 -10.86 -21.81 0.03
N ALA A 73 -10.65 -22.76 -0.86
CA ALA A 73 -11.56 -23.06 -1.98
C ALA A 73 -13.00 -23.29 -1.50
N GLY A 74 -13.94 -22.46 -1.99
CA GLY A 74 -15.32 -22.44 -1.55
C GLY A 74 -15.56 -21.77 -0.18
N ARG A 75 -14.52 -21.17 0.41
CA ARG A 75 -14.54 -20.46 1.68
C ARG A 75 -13.86 -19.09 1.59
N GLU A 76 -13.71 -18.56 0.38
CA GLU A 76 -13.04 -17.28 0.09
C GLU A 76 -13.65 -16.15 0.94
N ARG A 77 -14.98 -16.16 1.12
CA ARG A 77 -15.67 -15.20 1.98
C ARG A 77 -15.16 -15.23 3.42
N ILE A 78 -14.97 -16.41 4.00
CA ILE A 78 -14.46 -16.54 5.39
C ILE A 78 -13.04 -15.99 5.49
N TYR A 79 -12.19 -16.30 4.51
CA TYR A 79 -10.82 -15.80 4.47
C TYR A 79 -10.77 -14.27 4.32
N LEU A 80 -11.59 -13.71 3.44
CA LEU A 80 -11.62 -12.27 3.18
C LEU A 80 -12.28 -11.47 4.32
N ASP A 81 -13.31 -12.00 4.97
CA ASP A 81 -13.96 -11.37 6.13
C ASP A 81 -12.96 -11.01 7.22
N ARG A 82 -11.91 -11.82 7.41
CA ARG A 82 -10.86 -11.53 8.36
C ARG A 82 -10.19 -10.17 8.09
N PHE A 83 -9.88 -9.86 6.83
CA PHE A 83 -9.21 -8.60 6.48
C PHE A 83 -10.09 -7.40 6.79
N TRP A 84 -11.38 -7.47 6.49
CA TRP A 84 -12.30 -6.38 6.83
C TRP A 84 -12.54 -6.29 8.33
N ASN A 85 -12.62 -7.41 9.03
CA ASN A 85 -12.91 -7.41 10.47
C ASN A 85 -11.70 -7.01 11.33
N GLU A 86 -10.47 -7.41 10.94
CA GLU A 86 -9.28 -7.20 11.76
C GLU A 86 -8.48 -5.96 11.37
N PHE A 87 -8.55 -5.52 10.11
CA PHE A 87 -7.78 -4.37 9.64
C PHE A 87 -8.58 -3.08 9.49
N SER A 88 -9.90 -3.10 9.66
CA SER A 88 -10.72 -1.89 9.70
C SER A 88 -10.77 -1.30 11.11
N ALA A 89 -10.84 0.03 11.21
CA ALA A 89 -11.22 0.70 12.45
C ALA A 89 -12.73 0.48 12.75
N VAL A 90 -13.54 0.45 11.70
CA VAL A 90 -14.99 0.22 11.77
C VAL A 90 -15.39 -0.80 10.70
N PRO A 91 -15.41 -2.11 11.04
CA PRO A 91 -15.73 -3.18 10.07
C PRO A 91 -17.09 -3.03 9.38
N ALA A 92 -18.04 -2.32 10.01
CA ALA A 92 -19.36 -2.06 9.45
C ALA A 92 -19.36 -1.12 8.22
N HIS A 93 -18.24 -0.44 7.92
CA HIS A 93 -18.10 0.31 6.68
C HIS A 93 -18.08 -0.61 5.44
N PHE A 94 -17.77 -1.88 5.62
CA PHE A 94 -17.88 -2.90 4.58
C PHE A 94 -19.23 -3.61 4.69
N ASP A 95 -20.17 -3.16 3.89
CA ASP A 95 -21.49 -3.76 3.83
C ASP A 95 -21.47 -5.18 3.22
N GLU A 96 -22.56 -5.90 3.41
CA GLU A 96 -22.69 -7.29 2.94
C GLU A 96 -22.55 -7.40 1.41
N ALA A 97 -23.09 -6.42 0.67
CA ALA A 97 -23.03 -6.40 -0.78
C ALA A 97 -21.57 -6.27 -1.29
N SER A 98 -20.78 -5.40 -0.66
CA SER A 98 -19.35 -5.22 -0.97
C SER A 98 -18.57 -6.49 -0.65
N ARG A 99 -18.79 -7.08 0.52
CA ARG A 99 -18.10 -8.32 0.94
C ARG A 99 -18.40 -9.48 -0.01
N GLU A 100 -19.66 -9.64 -0.37
CA GLU A 100 -20.08 -10.68 -1.32
C GLU A 100 -19.52 -10.45 -2.73
N HIS A 101 -19.46 -9.20 -3.16
CA HIS A 101 -18.85 -8.85 -4.44
C HIS A 101 -17.39 -9.29 -4.53
N TYR A 102 -16.57 -8.93 -3.53
CA TYR A 102 -15.17 -9.34 -3.50
C TYR A 102 -15.00 -10.85 -3.35
N ALA A 103 -15.81 -11.51 -2.51
CA ALA A 103 -15.76 -12.96 -2.38
C ALA A 103 -16.00 -13.68 -3.72
N LYS A 104 -16.95 -13.20 -4.52
CA LYS A 104 -17.19 -13.73 -5.88
C LYS A 104 -16.02 -13.53 -6.81
N LEU A 105 -15.33 -12.38 -6.75
CA LEU A 105 -14.15 -12.13 -7.57
C LEU A 105 -12.99 -13.05 -7.19
N TYR A 106 -12.77 -13.26 -5.89
CA TYR A 106 -11.71 -14.13 -5.40
C TYR A 106 -12.03 -15.63 -5.57
N ALA A 107 -13.30 -16.00 -5.74
CA ALA A 107 -13.72 -17.36 -6.10
C ALA A 107 -13.48 -17.71 -7.59
N LEU A 108 -13.09 -16.75 -8.43
CA LEU A 108 -12.74 -17.02 -9.83
C LEU A 108 -11.49 -17.90 -9.90
N PRO A 109 -11.41 -18.79 -10.92
CA PRO A 109 -10.25 -19.67 -11.10
C PRO A 109 -8.93 -18.90 -11.12
N GLY A 110 -8.00 -19.30 -10.24
CA GLY A 110 -6.67 -18.69 -10.13
C GLY A 110 -6.60 -17.38 -9.32
N ALA A 111 -7.72 -16.80 -8.90
CA ALA A 111 -7.71 -15.53 -8.17
C ALA A 111 -7.03 -15.66 -6.80
N MET A 112 -7.37 -16.69 -6.00
CA MET A 112 -6.71 -16.93 -4.72
C MET A 112 -5.24 -17.33 -4.89
N HIS A 113 -4.90 -18.11 -5.91
CA HIS A 113 -3.51 -18.42 -6.26
C HIS A 113 -2.70 -17.12 -6.48
N SER A 114 -3.23 -16.21 -7.32
CA SER A 114 -2.58 -14.93 -7.60
C SER A 114 -2.45 -14.06 -6.35
N GLY A 115 -3.47 -14.03 -5.49
CA GLY A 115 -3.44 -13.31 -4.22
C GLY A 115 -2.33 -13.84 -3.29
N PHE A 116 -2.23 -15.15 -3.12
CA PHE A 116 -1.18 -15.77 -2.29
C PHE A 116 0.22 -15.60 -2.87
N ALA A 117 0.36 -15.67 -4.21
CA ALA A 117 1.64 -15.48 -4.89
C ALA A 117 2.23 -14.08 -4.66
N GLN A 118 1.40 -13.05 -4.51
CA GLN A 118 1.86 -11.71 -4.18
C GLN A 118 2.54 -11.66 -2.82
N PHE A 119 1.95 -12.26 -1.78
CA PHE A 119 2.57 -12.34 -0.46
C PHE A 119 3.82 -13.22 -0.45
N ALA A 120 3.82 -14.31 -1.19
CA ALA A 120 4.97 -15.20 -1.31
C ALA A 120 6.21 -14.51 -1.94
N ALA A 121 6.01 -13.44 -2.71
CA ALA A 121 7.10 -12.65 -3.28
C ALA A 121 7.84 -11.76 -2.27
N PHE A 122 7.25 -11.46 -1.09
CA PHE A 122 7.78 -10.48 -0.15
C PHE A 122 9.18 -10.77 0.38
N ASP A 123 9.54 -12.05 0.56
CA ASP A 123 10.89 -12.40 1.01
C ASP A 123 11.93 -12.05 -0.08
N GLN A 124 11.63 -12.30 -1.36
CA GLN A 124 12.50 -11.89 -2.47
C GLN A 124 12.48 -10.37 -2.66
N ASP A 125 11.30 -9.75 -2.61
CA ASP A 125 11.16 -8.29 -2.71
C ASP A 125 12.00 -7.57 -1.63
N ALA A 126 12.07 -8.13 -0.42
CA ALA A 126 12.89 -7.57 0.66
C ALA A 126 14.38 -7.60 0.33
N ILE A 127 14.86 -8.69 -0.28
CA ILE A 127 16.25 -8.80 -0.74
C ILE A 127 16.52 -7.78 -1.85
N ASP A 128 15.66 -7.72 -2.85
CA ASP A 128 15.82 -6.87 -4.03
C ASP A 128 15.75 -5.38 -3.65
N ASN A 129 14.81 -5.00 -2.79
CA ASN A 129 14.66 -3.62 -2.33
C ASN A 129 15.88 -3.14 -1.52
N ARG A 130 16.47 -4.00 -0.66
CA ARG A 130 17.72 -3.69 0.04
C ARG A 130 18.88 -3.52 -0.94
N ALA A 131 18.98 -4.39 -1.93
CA ALA A 131 20.00 -4.29 -2.97
C ALA A 131 19.86 -3.01 -3.79
N LEU A 132 18.64 -2.63 -4.17
CA LEU A 132 18.34 -1.38 -4.88
C LEU A 132 18.73 -0.15 -4.04
N LEU A 133 18.35 -0.13 -2.77
CA LEU A 133 18.72 0.96 -1.85
C LEU A 133 20.24 1.05 -1.64
N GLY A 134 20.93 -0.08 -1.54
CA GLY A 134 22.37 -0.12 -1.42
C GLY A 134 23.10 0.39 -2.67
N GLN A 135 22.57 0.10 -3.86
CA GLN A 135 23.19 0.47 -5.14
C GLN A 135 22.84 1.89 -5.59
N LYS A 136 21.57 2.29 -5.44
CA LYS A 136 21.04 3.55 -5.98
C LYS A 136 20.77 4.61 -4.92
N GLY A 137 20.81 4.23 -3.64
CA GLY A 137 20.42 5.09 -2.53
C GLY A 137 18.91 5.23 -2.39
N LYS A 138 18.49 6.12 -1.50
CA LYS A 138 17.07 6.39 -1.22
C LYS A 138 16.39 7.12 -2.39
N LEU A 139 15.06 6.96 -2.46
CA LEU A 139 14.22 7.71 -3.38
C LEU A 139 14.38 9.22 -3.16
N LYS A 140 14.53 9.98 -4.24
CA LYS A 140 14.78 11.43 -4.19
C LYS A 140 13.55 12.30 -4.44
N MET A 141 12.52 11.73 -5.09
CA MET A 141 11.26 12.45 -5.29
C MET A 141 10.55 12.69 -3.96
N PRO A 142 9.67 13.71 -3.86
CA PRO A 142 8.83 13.88 -2.67
C PRO A 142 7.92 12.67 -2.43
N VAL A 143 7.87 12.21 -1.18
CA VAL A 143 7.07 11.07 -0.74
C VAL A 143 6.07 11.51 0.32
N LEU A 144 4.81 11.13 0.18
CA LEU A 144 3.79 11.22 1.22
C LEU A 144 3.49 9.81 1.73
N ALA A 145 3.76 9.57 3.00
CA ALA A 145 3.48 8.32 3.68
C ALA A 145 2.24 8.48 4.57
N ILE A 146 1.13 7.88 4.16
CA ILE A 146 -0.17 7.99 4.84
C ILE A 146 -0.41 6.71 5.64
N GLY A 147 -0.79 6.85 6.91
CA GLY A 147 -1.24 5.74 7.75
C GLY A 147 -2.65 5.96 8.30
N GLY A 148 -3.44 4.90 8.43
CA GLY A 148 -4.68 4.94 9.19
C GLY A 148 -4.40 5.07 10.68
N GLU A 149 -5.18 5.88 11.40
CA GLU A 149 -4.97 6.13 12.83
C GLU A 149 -4.94 4.84 13.67
N LYS A 150 -5.75 3.85 13.27
CA LYS A 150 -5.88 2.54 13.94
C LYS A 150 -5.09 1.43 13.26
N SER A 151 -4.19 1.78 12.32
CA SER A 151 -3.30 0.87 11.62
C SER A 151 -1.86 1.35 11.76
N PHE A 152 -1.12 1.57 10.66
CA PHE A 152 0.27 1.99 10.72
C PHE A 152 0.49 3.42 11.25
N GLY A 153 -0.49 4.32 11.12
CA GLY A 153 -0.43 5.67 11.68
C GLY A 153 0.86 6.40 11.35
N THR A 154 1.52 6.94 12.38
CA THR A 154 2.82 7.64 12.24
C THR A 154 3.96 6.74 11.79
N GLN A 155 3.85 5.42 11.97
CA GLN A 155 4.91 4.48 11.61
C GLN A 155 5.19 4.47 10.11
N MET A 156 4.18 4.77 9.27
CA MET A 156 4.38 4.84 7.82
C MET A 156 5.49 5.83 7.43
N ALA A 157 5.50 7.03 8.00
CA ALA A 157 6.56 8.00 7.72
C ALA A 157 7.92 7.52 8.25
N THR A 158 7.96 6.91 9.42
CA THR A 158 9.18 6.34 10.01
C THR A 158 9.78 5.26 9.12
N VAL A 159 8.96 4.31 8.68
CA VAL A 159 9.39 3.24 7.77
C VAL A 159 9.90 3.82 6.46
N MET A 160 9.14 4.72 5.85
CA MET A 160 9.51 5.27 4.54
C MET A 160 10.74 6.19 4.59
N SER A 161 11.05 6.78 5.72
CA SER A 161 12.30 7.54 5.92
C SER A 161 13.57 6.68 5.79
N ALA A 162 13.45 5.36 5.89
CA ALA A 162 14.54 4.46 5.56
C ALA A 162 14.76 4.30 4.04
N GLY A 163 13.69 4.46 3.24
CA GLY A 163 13.72 4.27 1.78
C GLY A 163 13.66 5.54 0.94
N ALA A 164 13.40 6.72 1.53
CA ALA A 164 13.28 7.99 0.82
C ALA A 164 13.86 9.14 1.65
N ASP A 165 14.38 10.19 0.97
CA ASP A 165 14.97 11.35 1.65
C ASP A 165 13.93 12.42 2.02
N ASN A 166 12.91 12.61 1.20
CA ASN A 166 11.91 13.68 1.33
C ASN A 166 10.55 13.09 1.71
N VAL A 167 10.39 12.67 2.97
CA VAL A 167 9.15 12.03 3.45
C VAL A 167 8.31 13.02 4.27
N THR A 168 7.05 13.16 3.88
CA THR A 168 6.01 13.81 4.68
C THR A 168 5.06 12.73 5.20
N GLY A 169 4.72 12.76 6.48
CA GLY A 169 3.74 11.86 7.08
C GLY A 169 2.35 12.48 7.12
N ALA A 170 1.31 11.65 6.96
CA ALA A 170 -0.06 12.02 7.25
C ALA A 170 -0.80 10.86 7.93
N ILE A 171 -1.76 11.19 8.80
CA ILE A 171 -2.62 10.22 9.47
C ILE A 171 -4.05 10.50 9.07
N ILE A 172 -4.77 9.44 8.70
CA ILE A 172 -6.21 9.55 8.42
C ILE A 172 -6.99 9.18 9.68
N PRO A 173 -7.72 10.14 10.27
CA PRO A 173 -8.40 9.91 11.54
C PRO A 173 -9.54 8.91 11.40
N GLY A 174 -9.76 8.11 12.45
CA GLY A 174 -10.85 7.14 12.54
C GLY A 174 -10.74 5.98 11.57
N SER A 175 -9.59 5.77 10.91
CA SER A 175 -9.41 4.74 9.89
C SER A 175 -8.43 3.66 10.33
N GLY A 176 -8.69 2.43 9.90
CA GLY A 176 -7.75 1.33 9.88
C GLY A 176 -6.96 1.30 8.57
N HIS A 177 -6.77 0.10 8.04
CA HIS A 177 -6.03 -0.12 6.79
C HIS A 177 -6.77 0.39 5.53
N TRP A 178 -8.10 0.32 5.54
CA TRP A 178 -8.95 0.62 4.38
C TRP A 178 -9.36 2.10 4.35
N ILE A 179 -8.37 2.98 4.46
CA ILE A 179 -8.61 4.41 4.67
C ILE A 179 -9.45 5.09 3.59
N MET A 180 -9.47 4.55 2.35
CA MET A 180 -10.27 5.10 1.26
C MET A 180 -11.76 4.81 1.46
N GLU A 181 -12.10 3.71 2.08
CA GLU A 181 -13.47 3.30 2.42
C GLU A 181 -13.92 3.89 3.76
N GLU A 182 -13.00 3.94 4.74
CA GLU A 182 -13.34 4.36 6.10
C GLU A 182 -13.38 5.88 6.25
N ASN A 183 -12.52 6.62 5.55
CA ASN A 183 -12.53 8.09 5.54
C ASN A 183 -12.06 8.65 4.18
N PRO A 184 -12.88 8.51 3.12
CA PRO A 184 -12.51 8.94 1.77
C PRO A 184 -12.26 10.45 1.67
N GLN A 185 -13.00 11.27 2.44
CA GLN A 185 -12.85 12.73 2.39
C GLN A 185 -11.50 13.19 2.89
N ALA A 186 -11.06 12.70 4.06
CA ALA A 186 -9.75 13.04 4.61
C ALA A 186 -8.62 12.47 3.74
N THR A 187 -8.79 11.26 3.21
CA THR A 187 -7.81 10.63 2.31
C THR A 187 -7.61 11.46 1.04
N VAL A 188 -8.70 11.81 0.36
CA VAL A 188 -8.64 12.64 -0.86
C VAL A 188 -8.04 14.02 -0.55
N ALA A 189 -8.41 14.63 0.60
CA ALA A 189 -7.86 15.92 1.00
C ALA A 189 -6.34 15.87 1.20
N ALA A 190 -5.82 14.83 1.90
CA ALA A 190 -4.39 14.64 2.14
C ALA A 190 -3.62 14.42 0.83
N VAL A 191 -4.11 13.54 -0.04
CA VAL A 191 -3.50 13.25 -1.34
C VAL A 191 -3.49 14.51 -2.22
N ARG A 192 -4.61 15.23 -2.33
CA ARG A 192 -4.69 16.46 -3.14
C ARG A 192 -3.79 17.56 -2.61
N ALA A 193 -3.73 17.78 -1.31
CA ALA A 193 -2.86 18.78 -0.70
C ALA A 193 -1.38 18.54 -1.04
N PHE A 194 -0.97 17.29 -1.14
CA PHE A 194 0.39 16.91 -1.50
C PHE A 194 0.64 17.02 -3.02
N LEU A 195 -0.26 16.53 -3.84
CA LEU A 195 -0.06 16.46 -5.30
C LEU A 195 -0.21 17.84 -5.97
N VAL A 196 -1.18 18.62 -5.54
CA VAL A 196 -1.48 19.92 -6.17
C VAL A 196 -0.73 21.04 -5.46
N PRO A 197 0.13 21.82 -6.16
CA PRO A 197 0.78 22.96 -5.56
C PRO A 197 -0.26 23.97 -5.00
N ALA A 198 0.00 24.51 -3.82
CA ALA A 198 -0.81 25.59 -3.29
C ALA A 198 -0.88 26.71 -4.34
N ARG A 199 -2.09 27.14 -4.72
CA ARG A 199 -2.25 28.33 -5.57
C ARG A 199 -1.62 29.51 -4.85
N THR A 200 -0.47 29.98 -5.31
CA THR A 200 0.08 31.25 -4.87
C THR A 200 -0.94 32.32 -5.20
N LYS A 201 -1.58 32.90 -4.18
CA LYS A 201 -2.35 34.14 -4.38
C LYS A 201 -1.37 35.17 -4.92
N LYS A 202 -1.48 35.53 -6.21
CA LYS A 202 -0.82 36.73 -6.72
C LYS A 202 -1.41 37.89 -5.92
N THR A 203 -0.65 38.42 -4.97
CA THR A 203 -0.91 39.74 -4.39
C THR A 203 -0.86 40.72 -5.53
N LYS A 204 -2.02 41.27 -5.91
CA LYS A 204 -2.05 42.42 -6.78
C LYS A 204 -1.42 43.57 -5.98
N SER A 205 -0.22 43.95 -6.36
CA SER A 205 0.35 45.27 -6.01
C SER A 205 -0.36 46.38 -6.76
#